data_10104df74269de038c8d8acca594f483
#
_entry.id   10104df74269de038c8d8acca594f483
#
_cell.length_a   1.000
_cell.length_b   1.000
_cell.length_c   1.000
_cell.angle_alpha   90.00
_cell.angle_beta   90.00
_cell.angle_gamma   90.00
#
_symmetry.space_group_name_H-M   'P 1'
#
loop_
_entity.id
_entity.type
_entity.pdbx_description
1 polymer ?
#
loop_
_entity_poly.entity_id
_entity_poly.type
_entity_poly.pdbx_seq_one_letter_code
_entity_poly.pdbx_strand_id
1 'polypeptide(L)'
;MILEGLAVACTAEHDLVVELPCGRAVIPRTECARGIAEGTTRDIAILSRVGRPVSFVVTDAQSQPIRLSRRLAQEQTVAWVFATLEPGDIIAARVTHLEPFGVFVDIGCGVPSFVGIEHLSVSRIFHPSERFTVGQSIYAAVLCMDRARSRISLTHRELLGTWEQNAALFHPCETVPGVVRSVEEYGIFVELTPNLSGLAERKPDMKNGDRVSVYIKSILPSRMKIKLNIIDLLRDQPPFQPPLHYYITEGRLQEWVYSPASCVNKHIATVFC
;
A
#
# COMPACT_ATOMS: atom_id res chain seq x y z
N MET A 1 20.53 5.86 -18.73
CA MET A 1 19.62 4.68 -18.73
C MET A 1 19.73 3.99 -17.38
N ILE A 2 18.60 3.71 -16.72
CA ILE A 2 18.57 2.94 -15.47
C ILE A 2 18.54 1.46 -15.83
N LEU A 3 19.37 0.67 -15.16
CA LEU A 3 19.50 -0.77 -15.28
C LEU A 3 19.22 -1.42 -13.92
N GLU A 4 19.05 -2.73 -13.90
CA GLU A 4 18.84 -3.53 -12.69
C GLU A 4 19.82 -4.70 -12.64
N GLY A 5 20.29 -5.06 -11.45
CA GLY A 5 21.17 -6.19 -11.20
C GLY A 5 21.06 -6.68 -9.77
N LEU A 6 21.59 -7.86 -9.47
CA LEU A 6 21.55 -8.48 -8.15
C LEU A 6 22.73 -7.97 -7.30
N ALA A 7 22.42 -7.38 -6.14
CA ALA A 7 23.44 -7.07 -5.14
C ALA A 7 23.84 -8.36 -4.41
N VAL A 8 25.07 -8.81 -4.58
CA VAL A 8 25.54 -10.11 -4.05
C VAL A 8 26.36 -10.00 -2.77
N ALA A 9 26.98 -8.84 -2.52
CA ALA A 9 27.77 -8.62 -1.31
C ALA A 9 27.84 -7.13 -0.95
N CYS A 10 28.24 -6.85 0.28
CA CYS A 10 28.62 -5.53 0.76
C CYS A 10 30.02 -5.64 1.36
N THR A 11 30.94 -4.74 0.98
CA THR A 11 32.32 -4.73 1.53
C THR A 11 32.37 -4.15 2.95
N ALA A 12 33.55 -4.22 3.57
CA ALA A 12 33.80 -3.61 4.88
C ALA A 12 33.65 -2.08 4.85
N GLU A 13 33.93 -1.47 3.70
CA GLU A 13 33.80 -0.03 3.43
C GLU A 13 32.35 0.36 3.06
N HIS A 14 31.43 -0.60 3.09
CA HIS A 14 30.02 -0.46 2.72
C HIS A 14 29.79 -0.20 1.22
N ASP A 15 30.73 -0.57 0.35
CA ASP A 15 30.49 -0.61 -1.07
C ASP A 15 29.62 -1.83 -1.44
N LEU A 16 28.68 -1.66 -2.34
CA LEU A 16 27.77 -2.74 -2.75
C LEU A 16 28.26 -3.40 -4.03
N VAL A 17 28.49 -4.70 -3.98
CA VAL A 17 28.91 -5.50 -5.13
C VAL A 17 27.68 -6.00 -5.87
N VAL A 18 27.58 -5.71 -7.15
CA VAL A 18 26.46 -6.10 -8.03
C VAL A 18 26.96 -7.07 -9.08
N GLU A 19 26.22 -8.15 -9.30
CA GLU A 19 26.50 -9.12 -10.35
C GLU A 19 25.78 -8.70 -11.64
N LEU A 20 26.55 -8.63 -12.71
CA LEU A 20 26.09 -8.30 -14.05
C LEU A 20 26.44 -9.45 -15.01
N PRO A 21 25.77 -9.58 -16.17
CA PRO A 21 26.13 -10.59 -17.18
C PRO A 21 27.57 -10.49 -17.67
N CYS A 22 28.17 -9.29 -17.63
CA CYS A 22 29.56 -9.04 -18.04
C CYS A 22 30.56 -9.15 -16.87
N GLY A 23 30.16 -9.50 -15.66
CA GLY A 23 31.04 -9.62 -14.51
C GLY A 23 30.54 -8.81 -13.29
N ARG A 24 31.43 -8.65 -12.31
CA ARG A 24 31.12 -7.90 -11.08
C ARG A 24 31.36 -6.41 -11.26
N ALA A 25 30.41 -5.62 -10.75
CA ALA A 25 30.48 -4.17 -10.68
C ALA A 25 30.32 -3.69 -9.24
N VAL A 26 30.66 -2.45 -8.94
CA VAL A 26 30.65 -1.88 -7.59
C VAL A 26 29.86 -0.57 -7.58
N ILE A 27 28.99 -0.43 -6.59
CA ILE A 27 28.38 0.84 -6.21
C ILE A 27 29.13 1.33 -4.97
N PRO A 28 29.93 2.41 -5.07
CA PRO A 28 30.61 2.99 -3.91
C PRO A 28 29.61 3.41 -2.83
N ARG A 29 30.00 3.36 -1.56
CA ARG A 29 29.13 3.68 -0.41
C ARG A 29 28.32 4.96 -0.62
N THR A 30 28.96 6.05 -1.04
CA THR A 30 28.31 7.35 -1.26
C THR A 30 27.29 7.34 -2.41
N GLU A 31 27.42 6.37 -3.31
CA GLU A 31 26.52 6.18 -4.45
C GLU A 31 25.43 5.11 -4.20
N CYS A 32 25.43 4.46 -3.02
CA CYS A 32 24.49 3.38 -2.70
C CYS A 32 23.06 3.86 -2.45
N ALA A 33 22.87 5.07 -1.96
CA ALA A 33 21.53 5.66 -1.77
C ALA A 33 21.63 7.19 -1.63
N ARG A 34 20.52 7.86 -1.92
CA ARG A 34 20.33 9.29 -1.58
C ARG A 34 20.44 9.48 -0.08
N GLY A 35 21.13 10.55 0.32
CA GLY A 35 21.28 10.92 1.73
C GLY A 35 22.39 10.19 2.49
N ILE A 36 23.08 9.22 1.88
CA ILE A 36 24.25 8.57 2.51
C ILE A 36 25.41 9.55 2.62
N ALA A 37 25.74 10.27 1.55
CA ALA A 37 26.83 11.25 1.54
C ALA A 37 26.58 12.41 2.51
N GLU A 38 25.31 12.82 2.64
CA GLU A 38 24.85 13.90 3.52
C GLU A 38 24.59 13.43 4.97
N GLY A 39 24.70 12.12 5.25
CA GLY A 39 24.47 11.55 6.57
C GLY A 39 22.98 11.48 7.00
N THR A 40 22.05 11.76 6.10
CA THR A 40 20.60 11.70 6.38
C THR A 40 20.03 10.30 6.25
N THR A 41 20.74 9.41 5.53
CA THR A 41 20.40 7.99 5.36
C THR A 41 21.46 7.13 6.04
N ARG A 42 21.03 6.13 6.83
CA ARG A 42 21.94 5.22 7.54
C ARG A 42 22.41 4.08 6.65
N ASP A 43 23.59 3.51 6.94
CA ASP A 43 24.20 2.41 6.18
C ASP A 43 23.33 1.12 6.12
N ILE A 44 22.39 0.96 7.02
CA ILE A 44 21.41 -0.14 6.96
C ILE A 44 20.64 -0.15 5.63
N ALA A 45 20.48 1.02 4.99
CA ALA A 45 19.87 1.14 3.67
C ALA A 45 20.72 0.50 2.56
N ILE A 46 22.02 0.32 2.79
CA ILE A 46 22.96 -0.38 1.92
C ILE A 46 22.94 -1.88 2.26
N LEU A 47 23.20 -2.20 3.52
CA LEU A 47 23.32 -3.58 4.01
C LEU A 47 22.07 -4.42 3.69
N SER A 48 20.90 -3.80 3.79
CA SER A 48 19.62 -4.46 3.49
C SER A 48 19.39 -4.76 2.00
N ARG A 49 20.30 -4.36 1.10
CA ARG A 49 20.20 -4.62 -0.35
C ARG A 49 20.85 -5.92 -0.76
N VAL A 50 21.76 -6.47 0.03
CA VAL A 50 22.40 -7.77 -0.29
C VAL A 50 21.35 -8.85 -0.48
N GLY A 51 21.49 -9.64 -1.55
CA GLY A 51 20.53 -10.67 -1.95
C GLY A 51 19.27 -10.13 -2.64
N ARG A 52 19.24 -8.84 -3.02
CA ARG A 52 18.06 -8.21 -3.65
C ARG A 52 18.45 -7.50 -4.96
N PRO A 53 17.50 -7.35 -5.91
CA PRO A 53 17.70 -6.53 -7.08
C PRO A 53 17.87 -5.05 -6.67
N VAL A 54 18.76 -4.36 -7.36
CA VAL A 54 19.02 -2.94 -7.20
C VAL A 54 19.07 -2.26 -8.57
N SER A 55 18.42 -1.11 -8.66
CA SER A 55 18.44 -0.26 -9.86
C SER A 55 19.62 0.69 -9.77
N PHE A 56 20.31 0.92 -10.88
CA PHE A 56 21.50 1.76 -10.95
C PHE A 56 21.68 2.39 -12.33
N VAL A 57 22.57 3.37 -12.38
CA VAL A 57 23.14 3.95 -13.61
C VAL A 57 24.61 3.58 -13.66
N VAL A 58 25.12 3.22 -14.83
CA VAL A 58 26.56 3.02 -15.06
C VAL A 58 27.24 4.38 -15.10
N THR A 59 28.17 4.62 -14.20
CA THR A 59 28.93 5.89 -14.14
C THR A 59 30.26 5.79 -14.84
N ASP A 60 30.92 4.63 -14.79
CA ASP A 60 32.19 4.37 -15.49
C ASP A 60 32.24 2.90 -15.92
N ALA A 61 32.09 2.68 -17.21
CA ALA A 61 32.13 1.35 -17.82
C ALA A 61 33.57 0.86 -18.13
N GLN A 62 34.56 1.73 -18.07
CA GLN A 62 35.95 1.41 -18.38
C GLN A 62 36.78 1.06 -17.13
N SER A 63 36.27 1.42 -15.94
CA SER A 63 36.91 1.06 -14.67
C SER A 63 36.84 -0.44 -14.41
N GLN A 64 37.81 -0.95 -13.67
CA GLN A 64 37.80 -2.32 -13.16
C GLN A 64 37.94 -2.29 -11.62
N PRO A 65 36.86 -2.62 -10.88
CA PRO A 65 35.52 -3.02 -11.33
C PRO A 65 34.70 -1.85 -11.91
N ILE A 66 33.74 -2.17 -12.80
CA ILE A 66 32.79 -1.21 -13.37
C ILE A 66 32.08 -0.45 -12.22
N ARG A 67 32.01 0.88 -12.36
CA ARG A 67 31.36 1.73 -11.34
C ARG A 67 29.92 2.05 -11.67
N LEU A 68 29.07 1.90 -10.67
CA LEU A 68 27.64 2.10 -10.76
C LEU A 68 27.19 3.14 -9.70
N SER A 69 26.04 3.76 -9.93
CA SER A 69 25.38 4.64 -8.97
C SER A 69 23.89 4.31 -8.84
N ARG A 70 23.47 3.89 -7.66
CA ARG A 70 22.07 3.76 -7.28
C ARG A 70 21.48 5.12 -6.90
N ARG A 71 22.28 6.00 -6.30
CA ARG A 71 21.87 7.37 -5.96
C ARG A 71 21.38 8.13 -7.19
N LEU A 72 22.13 8.09 -8.30
CA LEU A 72 21.73 8.72 -9.56
C LEU A 72 20.43 8.10 -10.12
N ALA A 73 20.25 6.79 -10.04
CA ALA A 73 19.00 6.15 -10.46
C ALA A 73 17.81 6.66 -9.64
N GLN A 74 17.97 6.79 -8.32
CA GLN A 74 16.95 7.36 -7.44
C GLN A 74 16.68 8.83 -7.74
N GLU A 75 17.71 9.64 -7.99
CA GLU A 75 17.54 11.06 -8.35
C GLU A 75 16.80 11.23 -9.66
N GLN A 76 17.16 10.44 -10.70
CA GLN A 76 16.45 10.46 -11.98
C GLN A 76 14.98 10.06 -11.81
N THR A 77 14.70 9.03 -11.00
CA THR A 77 13.32 8.60 -10.71
C THR A 77 12.56 9.69 -9.98
N VAL A 78 13.13 10.31 -8.96
CA VAL A 78 12.49 11.43 -8.24
C VAL A 78 12.23 12.60 -9.17
N ALA A 79 13.22 12.99 -9.98
CA ALA A 79 13.05 14.08 -10.94
C ALA A 79 11.93 13.78 -11.94
N TRP A 80 11.88 12.56 -12.47
CA TRP A 80 10.81 12.12 -13.36
C TRP A 80 9.45 12.17 -12.69
N VAL A 81 9.34 11.62 -11.48
CA VAL A 81 8.09 11.61 -10.71
C VAL A 81 7.56 13.03 -10.49
N PHE A 82 8.41 13.97 -10.06
CA PHE A 82 7.99 15.36 -9.83
C PHE A 82 7.77 16.19 -11.11
N ALA A 83 8.28 15.74 -12.25
CA ALA A 83 8.04 16.36 -13.55
C ALA A 83 6.76 15.82 -14.23
N THR A 84 6.37 14.58 -13.94
CA THR A 84 5.36 13.86 -14.73
C THR A 84 4.08 13.58 -13.96
N LEU A 85 4.20 13.29 -12.64
CA LEU A 85 3.03 12.93 -11.84
C LEU A 85 2.39 14.15 -11.19
N GLU A 86 1.08 14.05 -11.03
CA GLU A 86 0.25 15.00 -10.30
C GLU A 86 -0.63 14.26 -9.28
N PRO A 87 -1.21 14.97 -8.29
CA PRO A 87 -2.20 14.37 -7.40
C PRO A 87 -3.31 13.68 -8.18
N GLY A 88 -3.69 12.50 -7.71
CA GLY A 88 -4.66 11.64 -8.37
C GLY A 88 -4.09 10.62 -9.35
N ASP A 89 -2.85 10.77 -9.83
CA ASP A 89 -2.23 9.79 -10.72
C ASP A 89 -2.06 8.45 -10.03
N ILE A 90 -2.44 7.38 -10.72
CA ILE A 90 -2.35 6.01 -10.23
C ILE A 90 -1.03 5.41 -10.66
N ILE A 91 -0.28 4.90 -9.70
CA ILE A 91 1.03 4.29 -9.90
C ILE A 91 1.11 2.91 -9.28
N ALA A 92 1.96 2.06 -9.87
CA ALA A 92 2.36 0.81 -9.22
C ALA A 92 3.39 1.09 -8.14
N ALA A 93 3.29 0.38 -7.02
CA ALA A 93 4.22 0.48 -5.91
C ALA A 93 4.45 -0.89 -5.28
N ARG A 94 5.56 -1.06 -4.57
CA ARG A 94 5.88 -2.31 -3.88
C ARG A 94 6.01 -2.08 -2.39
N VAL A 95 5.31 -2.85 -1.59
CA VAL A 95 5.36 -2.76 -0.12
C VAL A 95 6.75 -3.13 0.38
N THR A 96 7.37 -2.24 1.16
CA THR A 96 8.71 -2.44 1.73
C THR A 96 8.70 -2.66 3.24
N HIS A 97 7.86 -1.91 3.98
CA HIS A 97 7.72 -2.01 5.44
C HIS A 97 6.27 -1.77 5.84
N LEU A 98 5.87 -2.43 6.93
CA LEU A 98 4.57 -2.28 7.55
C LEU A 98 4.76 -1.75 8.96
N GLU A 99 4.21 -0.56 9.23
CA GLU A 99 4.27 0.10 10.53
C GLU A 99 2.84 0.33 11.06
N PRO A 100 2.61 0.42 12.37
CA PRO A 100 1.25 0.61 12.91
C PRO A 100 0.52 1.83 12.36
N PHE A 101 1.24 2.85 11.90
CA PHE A 101 0.69 4.10 11.36
C PHE A 101 0.55 4.11 9.84
N GLY A 102 1.04 3.07 9.12
CA GLY A 102 0.90 2.99 7.67
C GLY A 102 1.92 2.08 7.00
N VAL A 103 2.01 2.20 5.68
CA VAL A 103 2.81 1.34 4.80
C VAL A 103 3.85 2.18 4.08
N PHE A 104 5.10 1.76 4.15
CA PHE A 104 6.15 2.25 3.26
C PHE A 104 6.19 1.42 1.99
N VAL A 105 6.26 2.10 0.87
CA VAL A 105 6.30 1.49 -0.45
C VAL A 105 7.45 2.05 -1.28
N ASP A 106 7.94 1.24 -2.21
CA ASP A 106 8.88 1.63 -3.25
C ASP A 106 8.09 1.98 -4.51
N ILE A 107 8.26 3.20 -5.01
CA ILE A 107 7.61 3.70 -6.23
C ILE A 107 8.52 3.63 -7.45
N GLY A 108 9.62 2.90 -7.35
CA GLY A 108 10.63 2.71 -8.39
C GLY A 108 12.03 3.04 -7.90
N CYS A 109 13.01 2.25 -8.33
CA CYS A 109 14.45 2.40 -8.04
C CYS A 109 14.80 2.49 -6.54
N GLY A 110 13.92 2.01 -5.65
CA GLY A 110 14.09 2.14 -4.19
C GLY A 110 13.79 3.55 -3.67
N VAL A 111 12.98 4.33 -4.38
CA VAL A 111 12.46 5.63 -3.91
C VAL A 111 11.30 5.36 -2.96
N PRO A 112 11.44 5.71 -1.65
CA PRO A 112 10.41 5.43 -0.68
C PRO A 112 9.25 6.42 -0.79
N SER A 113 8.04 5.90 -0.64
CA SER A 113 6.81 6.66 -0.45
C SER A 113 6.01 6.06 0.71
N PHE A 114 4.92 6.70 1.11
CA PHE A 114 4.15 6.35 2.28
C PHE A 114 2.64 6.41 2.03
N VAL A 115 1.93 5.42 2.57
CA VAL A 115 0.46 5.37 2.63
C VAL A 115 0.06 5.30 4.10
N GLY A 116 -0.64 6.32 4.61
CA GLY A 116 -1.16 6.33 5.97
C GLY A 116 -2.21 5.23 6.19
N ILE A 117 -2.33 4.73 7.42
CA ILE A 117 -3.26 3.63 7.74
C ILE A 117 -4.71 4.01 7.40
N GLU A 118 -5.09 5.27 7.54
CA GLU A 118 -6.40 5.82 7.20
C GLU A 118 -6.66 5.87 5.69
N HIS A 119 -5.60 5.76 4.88
CA HIS A 119 -5.66 5.76 3.41
C HIS A 119 -5.58 4.36 2.80
N LEU A 120 -5.48 3.30 3.62
CA LEU A 120 -5.37 1.92 3.13
C LEU A 120 -6.73 1.34 2.71
N SER A 121 -7.76 1.60 3.50
CA SER A 121 -9.15 1.15 3.24
C SER A 121 -10.14 2.00 4.05
N VAL A 122 -11.41 1.95 3.67
CA VAL A 122 -12.49 2.63 4.41
C VAL A 122 -12.81 1.89 5.71
N SER A 123 -12.76 0.56 5.70
CA SER A 123 -12.89 -0.24 6.91
C SER A 123 -11.65 -0.08 7.77
N ARG A 124 -11.85 0.18 9.06
CA ARG A 124 -10.77 0.30 10.05
C ARG A 124 -9.98 -0.99 10.15
N ILE A 125 -8.67 -0.83 10.25
CA ILE A 125 -7.72 -1.89 10.58
C ILE A 125 -6.83 -1.42 11.73
N PHE A 126 -6.28 -2.34 12.51
CA PHE A 126 -5.38 -2.02 13.61
C PHE A 126 -3.93 -2.02 13.18
N HIS A 127 -3.60 -2.80 12.15
CA HIS A 127 -2.26 -2.88 11.61
C HIS A 127 -2.30 -3.15 10.10
N PRO A 128 -1.41 -2.54 9.30
CA PRO A 128 -1.38 -2.75 7.85
C PRO A 128 -1.16 -4.20 7.40
N SER A 129 -0.59 -5.07 8.25
CA SER A 129 -0.47 -6.50 7.95
C SER A 129 -1.81 -7.22 7.76
N GLU A 130 -2.91 -6.58 8.15
CA GLU A 130 -4.26 -7.05 7.84
C GLU A 130 -4.68 -6.84 6.38
N ARG A 131 -3.88 -6.07 5.62
CA ARG A 131 -4.12 -5.78 4.19
C ARG A 131 -2.99 -6.22 3.29
N PHE A 132 -1.75 -6.08 3.75
CA PHE A 132 -0.58 -6.20 2.92
C PHE A 132 0.48 -7.11 3.53
N THR A 133 1.34 -7.63 2.65
CA THR A 133 2.57 -8.31 3.03
C THR A 133 3.76 -7.58 2.42
N VAL A 134 4.93 -7.66 3.09
CA VAL A 134 6.17 -7.10 2.56
C VAL A 134 6.54 -7.78 1.25
N GLY A 135 6.88 -6.99 0.24
CA GLY A 135 7.19 -7.46 -1.11
C GLY A 135 5.98 -7.50 -2.06
N GLN A 136 4.76 -7.30 -1.56
CA GLN A 136 3.54 -7.26 -2.37
C GLN A 136 3.55 -6.06 -3.32
N SER A 137 3.17 -6.28 -4.57
CA SER A 137 2.89 -5.21 -5.54
C SER A 137 1.45 -4.72 -5.35
N ILE A 138 1.29 -3.41 -5.33
CA ILE A 138 0.00 -2.73 -5.16
C ILE A 138 -0.12 -1.57 -6.15
N TYR A 139 -1.34 -1.09 -6.36
CA TYR A 139 -1.61 0.21 -6.98
C TYR A 139 -1.94 1.22 -5.90
N ALA A 140 -1.56 2.48 -6.10
CA ALA A 140 -1.91 3.59 -5.22
C ALA A 140 -2.03 4.88 -6.02
N ALA A 141 -2.87 5.80 -5.57
CA ALA A 141 -2.97 7.13 -6.16
C ALA A 141 -2.06 8.11 -5.41
N VAL A 142 -1.47 9.04 -6.13
CA VAL A 142 -0.71 10.15 -5.54
C VAL A 142 -1.67 11.06 -4.78
N LEU A 143 -1.49 11.16 -3.46
CA LEU A 143 -2.32 12.00 -2.61
C LEU A 143 -1.78 13.42 -2.53
N CYS A 144 -0.49 13.55 -2.27
CA CYS A 144 0.17 14.82 -2.08
C CYS A 144 1.65 14.75 -2.46
N MET A 145 2.18 15.84 -2.99
CA MET A 145 3.58 15.97 -3.43
C MET A 145 4.26 17.14 -2.73
N ASP A 146 5.14 16.85 -1.76
CA ASP A 146 6.00 17.85 -1.11
C ASP A 146 7.32 18.01 -1.90
N ARG A 147 7.37 18.99 -2.79
CA ARG A 147 8.55 19.28 -3.62
C ARG A 147 9.74 19.72 -2.79
N ALA A 148 9.53 20.45 -1.70
CA ALA A 148 10.62 20.98 -0.87
C ALA A 148 11.38 19.84 -0.15
N ARG A 149 10.65 18.79 0.27
CA ARG A 149 11.23 17.62 0.94
C ARG A 149 11.45 16.43 0.00
N SER A 150 11.11 16.55 -1.28
CA SER A 150 11.10 15.45 -2.25
C SER A 150 10.34 14.21 -1.71
N ARG A 151 9.18 14.43 -1.11
CA ARG A 151 8.33 13.38 -0.54
C ARG A 151 7.00 13.32 -1.27
N ILE A 152 6.50 12.10 -1.42
CA ILE A 152 5.20 11.81 -2.01
C ILE A 152 4.44 10.96 -1.01
N SER A 153 3.20 11.35 -0.75
CA SER A 153 2.24 10.56 0.00
C SER A 153 1.24 9.95 -0.95
N LEU A 154 0.86 8.71 -0.69
CA LEU A 154 -0.06 7.95 -1.53
C LEU A 154 -1.33 7.60 -0.75
N THR A 155 -2.37 7.26 -1.48
CA THR A 155 -3.61 6.71 -0.96
C THR A 155 -4.02 5.48 -1.77
N HIS A 156 -4.68 4.55 -1.13
CA HIS A 156 -5.01 3.25 -1.72
C HIS A 156 -6.52 2.98 -1.74
N ARG A 157 -7.25 3.47 -0.72
CA ARG A 157 -8.68 3.18 -0.51
C ARG A 157 -9.56 3.59 -1.69
N GLU A 158 -9.20 4.64 -2.41
CA GLU A 158 -9.97 5.15 -3.55
C GLU A 158 -10.01 4.16 -4.71
N LEU A 159 -8.96 3.33 -4.84
CA LEU A 159 -8.86 2.33 -5.88
C LEU A 159 -9.71 1.08 -5.61
N LEU A 160 -10.14 0.89 -4.36
CA LEU A 160 -10.96 -0.24 -3.91
C LEU A 160 -12.47 0.00 -4.09
N GLY A 161 -12.84 1.02 -4.86
CA GLY A 161 -14.22 1.31 -5.25
C GLY A 161 -15.03 2.06 -4.22
N THR A 162 -16.20 2.52 -4.66
CA THR A 162 -17.19 3.26 -3.88
C THR A 162 -18.00 2.31 -2.97
N TRP A 163 -18.83 2.89 -2.09
CA TRP A 163 -19.76 2.11 -1.28
C TRP A 163 -20.72 1.26 -2.14
N GLU A 164 -21.29 1.86 -3.19
CA GLU A 164 -22.24 1.18 -4.09
C GLU A 164 -21.57 0.05 -4.86
N GLN A 165 -20.37 0.27 -5.41
CA GLN A 165 -19.61 -0.76 -6.11
C GLN A 165 -19.33 -1.97 -5.22
N ASN A 166 -18.92 -1.74 -3.98
CA ASN A 166 -18.67 -2.82 -3.04
C ASN A 166 -19.97 -3.49 -2.55
N ALA A 167 -21.03 -2.71 -2.32
CA ALA A 167 -22.32 -3.25 -1.91
C ALA A 167 -22.98 -4.09 -3.00
N ALA A 168 -22.74 -3.78 -4.27
CA ALA A 168 -23.26 -4.54 -5.41
C ALA A 168 -22.72 -5.98 -5.50
N LEU A 169 -21.66 -6.30 -4.78
CA LEU A 169 -21.12 -7.67 -4.69
C LEU A 169 -21.97 -8.57 -3.81
N PHE A 170 -22.97 -8.04 -3.09
CA PHE A 170 -23.76 -8.74 -2.08
C PHE A 170 -25.25 -8.56 -2.29
N HIS A 171 -26.01 -9.56 -1.87
CA HIS A 171 -27.46 -9.53 -1.94
C HIS A 171 -28.09 -9.73 -0.55
N PRO A 172 -29.26 -9.15 -0.29
CA PRO A 172 -30.04 -9.53 0.88
C PRO A 172 -30.36 -11.02 0.87
N CYS A 173 -30.45 -11.61 2.06
CA CYS A 173 -30.75 -13.02 2.29
C CYS A 173 -29.61 -13.99 1.95
N GLU A 174 -28.39 -13.53 1.69
CA GLU A 174 -27.24 -14.40 1.55
C GLU A 174 -26.40 -14.47 2.83
N THR A 175 -25.59 -15.53 2.93
CA THR A 175 -24.64 -15.73 4.03
C THR A 175 -23.22 -15.70 3.47
N VAL A 176 -22.40 -14.83 4.02
CA VAL A 176 -21.02 -14.59 3.53
C VAL A 176 -20.02 -14.55 4.68
N PRO A 177 -18.74 -14.83 4.45
CA PRO A 177 -17.71 -14.63 5.45
C PRO A 177 -17.43 -13.14 5.68
N GLY A 178 -17.01 -12.81 6.90
CA GLY A 178 -16.57 -11.46 7.26
C GLY A 178 -15.57 -11.48 8.40
N VAL A 179 -14.99 -10.30 8.68
CA VAL A 179 -14.03 -10.10 9.79
C VAL A 179 -14.57 -9.06 10.75
N VAL A 180 -14.61 -9.38 12.03
CA VAL A 180 -14.99 -8.44 13.10
C VAL A 180 -13.93 -7.35 13.19
N ARG A 181 -14.31 -6.09 12.99
CA ARG A 181 -13.42 -4.93 13.06
C ARG A 181 -13.54 -4.13 14.33
N SER A 182 -14.76 -4.02 14.88
CA SER A 182 -14.93 -3.47 16.22
C SER A 182 -16.17 -4.05 16.88
N VAL A 183 -16.09 -4.14 18.21
CA VAL A 183 -17.19 -4.58 19.09
C VAL A 183 -17.58 -3.38 19.93
N GLU A 184 -18.75 -2.80 19.64
CA GLU A 184 -19.28 -1.62 20.30
C GLU A 184 -20.48 -2.01 21.18
N GLU A 185 -20.92 -1.12 22.08
CA GLU A 185 -22.10 -1.38 22.93
C GLU A 185 -23.38 -1.59 22.11
N TYR A 186 -23.50 -0.89 20.99
CA TYR A 186 -24.69 -0.92 20.11
C TYR A 186 -24.60 -1.95 18.98
N GLY A 187 -23.50 -2.69 18.84
CA GLY A 187 -23.36 -3.74 17.84
C GLY A 187 -21.91 -4.02 17.43
N ILE A 188 -21.77 -4.89 16.44
CA ILE A 188 -20.49 -5.39 15.96
C ILE A 188 -20.31 -4.97 14.50
N PHE A 189 -19.23 -4.26 14.21
CA PHE A 189 -18.86 -3.97 12.82
C PHE A 189 -18.13 -5.16 12.23
N VAL A 190 -18.67 -5.68 11.13
CA VAL A 190 -18.10 -6.78 10.38
C VAL A 190 -17.76 -6.30 8.99
N GLU A 191 -16.50 -6.43 8.61
CA GLU A 191 -16.01 -6.13 7.29
C GLU A 191 -16.33 -7.25 6.31
N LEU A 192 -16.91 -6.89 5.17
CA LEU A 192 -17.20 -7.77 4.04
C LEU A 192 -16.17 -7.62 2.92
N THR A 193 -15.76 -6.38 2.65
CA THR A 193 -14.61 -6.03 1.78
C THR A 193 -13.80 -4.94 2.46
N PRO A 194 -12.57 -4.66 2.01
CA PRO A 194 -11.76 -3.57 2.56
C PRO A 194 -12.47 -2.21 2.60
N ASN A 195 -13.38 -1.96 1.65
CA ASN A 195 -14.16 -0.73 1.59
C ASN A 195 -15.62 -0.88 2.02
N LEU A 196 -16.02 -2.02 2.59
CA LEU A 196 -17.40 -2.23 2.99
C LEU A 196 -17.52 -2.96 4.31
N SER A 197 -18.20 -2.35 5.26
CA SER A 197 -18.56 -2.97 6.55
C SER A 197 -20.06 -2.90 6.80
N GLY A 198 -20.59 -3.93 7.43
CA GLY A 198 -21.96 -3.96 7.93
C GLY A 198 -21.98 -3.96 9.47
N LEU A 199 -23.16 -3.71 10.02
CA LEU A 199 -23.43 -3.72 11.46
C LEU A 199 -24.29 -4.92 11.82
N ALA A 200 -23.77 -5.76 12.70
CA ALA A 200 -24.50 -6.87 13.32
C ALA A 200 -24.94 -6.53 14.75
N GLU A 201 -25.96 -7.23 15.22
CA GLU A 201 -26.38 -7.18 16.62
C GLU A 201 -25.26 -7.74 17.52
N ARG A 202 -25.23 -7.27 18.77
CA ARG A 202 -24.23 -7.71 19.73
C ARG A 202 -24.37 -9.22 20.00
N LYS A 203 -23.25 -9.91 19.95
CA LYS A 203 -23.13 -11.33 20.30
C LYS A 203 -22.00 -11.46 21.34
N PRO A 204 -22.19 -12.24 22.43
CA PRO A 204 -21.13 -12.43 23.42
C PRO A 204 -19.93 -13.11 22.81
N ASP A 205 -18.77 -12.94 23.45
CA ASP A 205 -17.49 -13.60 23.13
C ASP A 205 -16.87 -13.27 21.77
N MET A 206 -17.34 -12.21 21.10
CA MET A 206 -16.75 -11.71 19.85
C MET A 206 -15.58 -10.77 20.15
N LYS A 207 -14.49 -10.93 19.38
CA LYS A 207 -13.28 -10.12 19.46
C LYS A 207 -12.91 -9.53 18.10
N ASN A 208 -12.20 -8.41 18.15
CA ASN A 208 -11.61 -7.83 16.94
C ASN A 208 -10.68 -8.83 16.26
N GLY A 209 -10.81 -8.97 14.94
CA GLY A 209 -10.09 -9.95 14.13
C GLY A 209 -10.78 -11.31 13.98
N ASP A 210 -11.84 -11.58 14.74
CA ASP A 210 -12.60 -12.83 14.61
C ASP A 210 -13.21 -12.95 13.22
N ARG A 211 -13.12 -14.15 12.66
CA ARG A 211 -13.77 -14.50 11.40
C ARG A 211 -15.16 -15.04 11.70
N VAL A 212 -16.12 -14.53 10.99
CA VAL A 212 -17.52 -14.86 11.21
C VAL A 212 -18.22 -15.16 9.89
N SER A 213 -19.22 -16.04 9.96
CA SER A 213 -20.23 -16.17 8.92
C SER A 213 -21.37 -15.22 9.25
N VAL A 214 -21.75 -14.36 8.32
CA VAL A 214 -22.80 -13.37 8.50
C VAL A 214 -23.90 -13.50 7.46
N TYR A 215 -25.14 -13.42 7.93
CA TYR A 215 -26.32 -13.32 7.09
C TYR A 215 -26.67 -11.85 6.85
N ILE A 216 -26.86 -11.47 5.59
CA ILE A 216 -27.19 -10.11 5.19
C ILE A 216 -28.70 -9.92 5.26
N LYS A 217 -29.15 -9.16 6.27
CA LYS A 217 -30.58 -8.85 6.46
C LYS A 217 -31.09 -7.82 5.45
N SER A 218 -30.33 -6.75 5.24
CA SER A 218 -30.70 -5.67 4.33
C SER A 218 -29.50 -4.80 3.97
N ILE A 219 -29.55 -4.22 2.77
CA ILE A 219 -28.60 -3.25 2.24
C ILE A 219 -29.36 -1.94 2.04
N LEU A 220 -28.92 -0.86 2.67
CA LEU A 220 -29.62 0.44 2.72
C LEU A 220 -28.69 1.54 2.18
N PRO A 221 -28.65 1.79 0.87
CA PRO A 221 -27.74 2.77 0.25
C PRO A 221 -27.94 4.20 0.78
N SER A 222 -29.19 4.63 0.96
CA SER A 222 -29.52 5.98 1.47
C SER A 222 -28.99 6.26 2.89
N ARG A 223 -28.54 5.24 3.61
CA ARG A 223 -27.95 5.36 4.95
C ARG A 223 -26.53 4.82 5.02
N MET A 224 -25.98 4.33 3.90
CA MET A 224 -24.71 3.61 3.84
C MET A 224 -24.62 2.51 4.91
N LYS A 225 -25.68 1.72 5.05
CA LYS A 225 -25.77 0.68 6.09
C LYS A 225 -26.07 -0.68 5.49
N ILE A 226 -25.33 -1.69 5.95
CA ILE A 226 -25.64 -3.09 5.77
C ILE A 226 -25.99 -3.66 7.14
N LYS A 227 -27.19 -4.24 7.28
CA LYS A 227 -27.60 -4.94 8.51
C LYS A 227 -27.24 -6.40 8.40
N LEU A 228 -26.52 -6.90 9.38
CA LEU A 228 -25.99 -8.25 9.43
C LEU A 228 -26.56 -9.02 10.64
N ASN A 229 -26.52 -10.35 10.54
CA ASN A 229 -26.63 -11.27 11.65
C ASN A 229 -25.41 -12.16 11.66
N ILE A 230 -24.69 -12.25 12.78
CA ILE A 230 -23.58 -13.20 12.92
C ILE A 230 -24.20 -14.58 13.18
N ILE A 231 -23.96 -15.50 12.25
CA ILE A 231 -24.45 -16.88 12.35
C ILE A 231 -23.47 -17.68 13.18
N ASP A 232 -22.19 -17.72 12.77
CA ASP A 232 -21.19 -18.56 13.42
C ASP A 232 -19.81 -17.91 13.44
N LEU A 233 -18.95 -18.40 14.33
CA LEU A 233 -17.55 -18.03 14.48
C LEU A 233 -16.67 -19.08 13.79
N LEU A 234 -15.93 -18.67 12.77
CA LEU A 234 -15.12 -19.55 11.93
C LEU A 234 -13.69 -19.74 12.49
N ARG A 235 -13.55 -20.47 13.61
CA ARG A 235 -12.27 -20.61 14.33
C ARG A 235 -11.23 -21.48 13.62
N ASP A 236 -11.66 -22.50 12.90
CA ASP A 236 -10.79 -23.56 12.37
C ASP A 236 -10.34 -23.33 10.92
N GLN A 237 -10.55 -22.12 10.38
CA GLN A 237 -10.13 -21.79 9.01
C GLN A 237 -8.91 -20.87 8.99
N PRO A 238 -8.04 -20.98 7.97
CA PRO A 238 -6.86 -20.12 7.85
C PRO A 238 -7.24 -18.64 7.86
N PRO A 239 -6.33 -17.73 8.23
CA PRO A 239 -6.62 -16.30 8.24
C PRO A 239 -7.23 -15.85 6.92
N PHE A 240 -8.42 -15.28 6.99
CA PHE A 240 -9.09 -14.73 5.82
C PHE A 240 -8.73 -13.25 5.71
N GLN A 241 -8.06 -12.90 4.67
CA GLN A 241 -7.97 -11.51 4.24
C GLN A 241 -8.95 -11.34 3.08
N PRO A 242 -9.93 -10.44 3.19
CA PRO A 242 -10.77 -10.11 2.05
C PRO A 242 -9.88 -9.75 0.86
N PRO A 243 -10.11 -10.34 -0.33
CA PRO A 243 -9.25 -10.08 -1.49
C PRO A 243 -9.28 -8.60 -1.84
N LEU A 244 -8.11 -8.05 -2.17
CA LEU A 244 -8.01 -6.72 -2.72
C LEU A 244 -8.52 -6.75 -4.16
N HIS A 245 -9.68 -6.15 -4.37
CA HIS A 245 -10.23 -5.96 -5.70
C HIS A 245 -10.07 -4.50 -6.11
N TYR A 246 -9.26 -4.25 -7.14
CA TYR A 246 -9.07 -2.92 -7.69
C TYR A 246 -10.12 -2.63 -8.75
N TYR A 247 -10.88 -1.55 -8.57
CA TYR A 247 -11.80 -1.02 -9.58
C TYR A 247 -11.09 -0.11 -10.58
N ILE A 248 -9.96 0.47 -10.16
CA ILE A 248 -9.17 1.40 -10.95
C ILE A 248 -7.69 1.05 -10.74
N THR A 249 -6.93 0.87 -11.84
CA THR A 249 -5.50 0.49 -11.81
C THR A 249 -4.61 1.44 -12.62
N GLU A 250 -5.21 2.38 -13.36
CA GLU A 250 -4.49 3.32 -14.22
C GLU A 250 -5.27 4.63 -14.39
N GLY A 251 -4.60 5.65 -14.92
CA GLY A 251 -5.17 6.96 -15.18
C GLY A 251 -5.02 7.91 -14.00
N ARG A 252 -5.86 8.94 -13.94
CA ARG A 252 -5.86 9.99 -12.92
C ARG A 252 -7.25 10.21 -12.36
N LEU A 253 -7.33 10.23 -11.03
CA LEU A 253 -8.52 10.60 -10.27
C LEU A 253 -8.50 12.10 -10.01
N GLN A 254 -9.54 12.83 -10.39
CA GLN A 254 -9.74 14.23 -9.95
C GLN A 254 -10.47 14.28 -8.61
N GLU A 255 -11.46 13.42 -8.50
CA GLU A 255 -12.27 13.27 -7.29
C GLU A 255 -12.67 11.80 -7.13
N TRP A 256 -12.80 11.35 -5.91
CA TRP A 256 -13.41 10.08 -5.56
C TRP A 256 -14.50 10.31 -4.52
N VAL A 257 -15.72 9.95 -4.85
CA VAL A 257 -16.88 10.04 -3.96
C VAL A 257 -17.26 8.64 -3.53
N TYR A 258 -17.04 8.34 -2.25
CA TYR A 258 -17.37 7.04 -1.68
C TYR A 258 -18.86 6.90 -1.37
N SER A 259 -19.48 7.97 -0.90
CA SER A 259 -20.87 7.97 -0.46
C SER A 259 -21.84 7.87 -1.64
N PRO A 260 -22.87 7.01 -1.57
CA PRO A 260 -23.96 6.99 -2.54
C PRO A 260 -24.63 8.35 -2.67
N ALA A 261 -25.05 8.72 -3.86
CA ALA A 261 -25.79 9.98 -4.12
C ALA A 261 -27.10 10.04 -3.31
N SER A 262 -27.69 8.89 -2.98
CA SER A 262 -28.90 8.77 -2.14
C SER A 262 -28.64 9.04 -0.65
N CYS A 263 -27.37 9.10 -0.20
CA CYS A 263 -27.02 9.29 1.20
C CYS A 263 -26.80 10.76 1.53
N VAL A 264 -27.80 11.45 2.05
CA VAL A 264 -27.74 12.88 2.40
C VAL A 264 -27.04 13.17 3.74
N ASN A 265 -26.93 12.17 4.63
CA ASN A 265 -26.46 12.37 6.01
C ASN A 265 -24.95 12.18 6.18
N LYS A 266 -24.26 11.63 5.19
CA LYS A 266 -22.84 11.31 5.26
C LYS A 266 -22.21 11.45 3.88
N HIS A 267 -21.26 12.34 3.78
CA HIS A 267 -20.48 12.53 2.57
C HIS A 267 -19.02 12.21 2.85
N ILE A 268 -18.47 11.23 2.13
CA ILE A 268 -17.06 10.86 2.18
C ILE A 268 -16.53 10.99 0.76
N ALA A 269 -15.56 11.86 0.58
CA ALA A 269 -14.92 12.09 -0.71
C ALA A 269 -13.42 12.38 -0.50
N THR A 270 -12.64 12.18 -1.55
CA THR A 270 -11.25 12.64 -1.66
C THR A 270 -11.15 13.48 -2.92
N VAL A 271 -10.68 14.71 -2.78
CA VAL A 271 -10.37 15.61 -3.90
C VAL A 271 -8.86 15.66 -4.03
N PHE A 272 -8.36 15.46 -5.23
CA PHE A 272 -6.93 15.49 -5.55
C PHE A 272 -6.60 16.88 -6.12
N CYS A 273 -5.76 17.65 -5.39
CA CYS A 273 -5.40 19.04 -5.76
C CYS A 273 -3.89 19.21 -5.85
#